data_3f699eb0a3123f33d8745c6892cc1c98
#
_entry.id   3f699eb0a3123f33d8745c6892cc1c98
#
_cell.length_a   1.000
_cell.length_b   1.000
_cell.length_c   1.000
_cell.angle_alpha   90.00
_cell.angle_beta   90.00
_cell.angle_gamma   90.00
#
_symmetry.space_group_name_H-M   'P 1'
#
loop_
_entity.id
_entity.type
_entity.pdbx_description
1 polymer ?
#
loop_
_entity_poly.entity_id
_entity_poly.type
_entity_poly.pdbx_seq_one_letter_code
_entity_poly.pdbx_strand_id
1 'polypeptide(L)'
;MSNMKLNNDFYYNDKIRAIDAKEEALKIAFYPITFQAIRSLLETGLLQKISDAGDNGISVKELSAQSGISEYGVGVLAEMALGMGVLKISSQNENTADTSKSSLGNLVLGKIGWFLLEDNLTKVNFNFTNDICYKGAFNLIDSIKNGKPEGLKVFGDNWTTVYEALSSLPEREKKSWFEFDHFYSDAAFPEALPIVFQKKPKELFDIGGNTGKWAMNCCRYDKDVHVSIIDLPGQTNVAEQNAKEAGFQNRISFVSGNVLDVNTKLPENADVVWMSQFLDCFSLHQITKILTKIYNSVDENCDIFVMEPLWDMQKFPAESYALQATSLYFTCIANGNSKMYRFGELVEAIEKAGFSLVQSHHNLGANFYSILNFRKKVNK
;
A
#
# COMPACT_ATOMS: atom_id res chain seq x y z
N MET A 1 -25.66 -11.31 9.65
CA MET A 1 -24.55 -10.32 9.69
C MET A 1 -24.07 -10.27 11.13
N SER A 2 -22.94 -10.90 11.45
CA SER A 2 -22.31 -10.73 12.75
C SER A 2 -21.83 -9.29 12.82
N ASN A 3 -22.13 -8.58 13.91
CA ASN A 3 -21.57 -7.28 14.20
C ASN A 3 -20.04 -7.40 14.24
N MET A 4 -19.38 -7.20 13.10
CA MET A 4 -17.94 -7.05 13.03
C MET A 4 -17.60 -5.73 13.72
N LYS A 5 -17.20 -5.82 14.99
CA LYS A 5 -16.61 -4.69 15.71
C LYS A 5 -15.16 -4.56 15.24
N LEU A 6 -14.71 -3.34 15.04
CA LEU A 6 -13.28 -3.03 15.02
C LEU A 6 -12.63 -3.82 16.17
N ASN A 7 -11.78 -4.78 15.83
CA ASN A 7 -11.28 -5.78 16.77
C ASN A 7 -10.24 -5.21 17.74
N ASN A 8 -10.13 -3.88 17.82
CA ASN A 8 -9.08 -3.20 18.56
C ASN A 8 -9.65 -2.21 19.59
N ASP A 9 -9.59 -2.61 20.85
CA ASP A 9 -9.92 -1.79 22.03
C ASP A 9 -9.22 -0.40 21.99
N PHE A 10 -8.10 -0.30 21.30
CA PHE A 10 -7.34 0.92 21.04
C PHE A 10 -8.19 2.06 20.45
N TYR A 11 -9.13 1.79 19.55
CA TYR A 11 -9.97 2.83 18.94
C TYR A 11 -11.13 3.31 19.81
N TYR A 12 -11.44 2.57 20.88
CA TYR A 12 -12.60 2.88 21.72
C TYR A 12 -12.23 3.37 23.11
N ASN A 13 -11.05 3.05 23.60
CA ASN A 13 -10.65 3.31 24.98
C ASN A 13 -9.24 3.89 25.05
N ASP A 14 -9.14 5.06 25.65
CA ASP A 14 -7.84 5.67 26.00
C ASP A 14 -7.36 5.08 27.33
N LYS A 15 -6.49 4.06 27.24
CA LYS A 15 -5.86 3.38 28.38
C LYS A 15 -4.38 3.73 28.55
N ILE A 16 -3.86 4.63 27.72
CA ILE A 16 -2.45 5.03 27.78
C ILE A 16 -2.19 5.84 29.05
N ARG A 17 -1.08 5.57 29.74
CA ARG A 17 -0.68 6.38 30.89
C ARG A 17 -0.25 7.78 30.43
N ALA A 18 -0.49 8.79 31.22
CA ALA A 18 -0.17 10.19 30.89
C ALA A 18 1.30 10.39 30.47
N ILE A 19 2.24 9.67 31.12
CA ILE A 19 3.67 9.77 30.79
C ILE A 19 3.97 9.16 29.43
N ASP A 20 3.35 8.01 29.10
CA ASP A 20 3.53 7.35 27.80
C ASP A 20 2.86 8.18 26.69
N ALA A 21 1.70 8.77 26.96
CA ALA A 21 1.03 9.69 26.03
C ALA A 21 1.90 10.94 25.73
N LYS A 22 2.57 11.50 26.74
CA LYS A 22 3.51 12.61 26.57
C LYS A 22 4.70 12.19 25.71
N GLU A 23 5.25 10.98 25.93
CA GLU A 23 6.35 10.45 25.14
C GLU A 23 5.93 10.30 23.67
N GLU A 24 4.78 9.67 23.38
CA GLU A 24 4.27 9.53 22.02
C GLU A 24 3.98 10.88 21.34
N ALA A 25 3.42 11.84 22.04
CA ALA A 25 3.19 13.20 21.52
C ALA A 25 4.50 13.90 21.11
N LEU A 26 5.58 13.71 21.92
CA LEU A 26 6.91 14.22 21.57
C LEU A 26 7.51 13.49 20.35
N LYS A 27 7.34 12.17 20.25
CA LYS A 27 7.76 11.41 19.07
C LYS A 27 7.06 11.91 17.81
N ILE A 28 5.74 12.12 17.85
CA ILE A 28 4.97 12.69 16.73
C ILE A 28 5.53 14.05 16.31
N ALA A 29 5.85 14.94 17.24
CA ALA A 29 6.42 16.25 16.94
C ALA A 29 7.77 16.16 16.19
N PHE A 30 8.56 15.13 16.44
CA PHE A 30 9.89 14.92 15.86
C PHE A 30 9.92 13.89 14.72
N TYR A 31 8.84 13.18 14.40
CA TYR A 31 8.81 12.15 13.34
C TYR A 31 9.41 12.62 12.00
N PRO A 32 9.19 13.85 11.51
CA PRO A 32 9.80 14.26 10.25
C PRO A 32 11.33 14.22 10.28
N ILE A 33 11.95 14.62 11.41
CA ILE A 33 13.41 14.64 11.58
C ILE A 33 13.94 13.24 11.84
N THR A 34 13.27 12.47 12.70
CA THR A 34 13.67 11.12 13.05
C THR A 34 13.57 10.17 11.84
N PHE A 35 12.54 10.35 11.00
CA PHE A 35 12.43 9.63 9.74
C PHE A 35 13.67 9.85 8.86
N GLN A 36 14.13 11.09 8.71
CA GLN A 36 15.31 11.40 7.92
C GLN A 36 16.62 10.90 8.55
N ALA A 37 16.70 10.84 9.88
CA ALA A 37 17.86 10.23 10.56
C ALA A 37 17.94 8.73 10.25
N ILE A 38 16.83 8.00 10.33
CA ILE A 38 16.78 6.58 9.96
C ILE A 38 17.06 6.38 8.46
N ARG A 39 16.51 7.25 7.62
CA ARG A 39 16.82 7.24 6.18
C ARG A 39 18.33 7.37 5.93
N SER A 40 19.00 8.29 6.64
CA SER A 40 20.44 8.49 6.52
C SER A 40 21.23 7.24 6.94
N LEU A 41 20.82 6.56 8.02
CA LEU A 41 21.46 5.31 8.46
C LEU A 41 21.32 4.18 7.42
N LEU A 42 20.16 4.09 6.75
CA LEU A 42 19.91 3.10 5.71
C LEU A 42 20.73 3.41 4.44
N GLU A 43 20.66 4.65 3.92
CA GLU A 43 21.32 5.02 2.67
C GLU A 43 22.85 5.04 2.75
N THR A 44 23.40 5.35 3.91
CA THR A 44 24.85 5.30 4.14
C THR A 44 25.37 3.91 4.45
N GLY A 45 24.48 2.93 4.60
CA GLY A 45 24.85 1.56 4.98
C GLY A 45 25.31 1.40 6.43
N LEU A 46 25.18 2.44 7.27
CA LEU A 46 25.58 2.37 8.68
C LEU A 46 24.76 1.34 9.45
N LEU A 47 23.45 1.26 9.18
CA LEU A 47 22.58 0.30 9.86
C LEU A 47 22.97 -1.14 9.51
N GLN A 48 23.35 -1.40 8.25
CA GLN A 48 23.83 -2.71 7.82
C GLN A 48 25.15 -3.07 8.52
N LYS A 49 26.11 -2.16 8.58
CA LYS A 49 27.39 -2.40 9.28
C LYS A 49 27.23 -2.73 10.75
N ILE A 50 26.27 -2.09 11.42
CA ILE A 50 25.92 -2.40 12.82
C ILE A 50 25.31 -3.81 12.91
N SER A 51 24.43 -4.18 11.96
CA SER A 51 23.88 -5.53 11.88
C SER A 51 24.97 -6.60 11.69
N ASP A 52 25.91 -6.35 10.79
CA ASP A 52 27.00 -7.27 10.46
C ASP A 52 27.96 -7.48 11.64
N ALA A 53 28.05 -6.51 12.55
CA ALA A 53 28.88 -6.62 13.77
C ALA A 53 28.28 -7.59 14.81
N GLY A 54 27.03 -8.02 14.65
CA GLY A 54 26.33 -8.96 15.54
C GLY A 54 26.24 -8.50 16.98
N ASP A 55 26.23 -9.45 17.92
CA ASP A 55 26.02 -9.17 19.35
C ASP A 55 27.21 -8.45 20.02
N ASN A 56 28.43 -8.55 19.44
CA ASN A 56 29.58 -7.82 19.93
C ASN A 56 29.45 -6.31 19.71
N GLY A 57 28.69 -5.93 18.70
CA GLY A 57 28.46 -4.55 18.30
C GLY A 57 29.72 -3.87 17.74
N ILE A 58 29.56 -2.61 17.39
CA ILE A 58 30.58 -1.77 16.78
C ILE A 58 30.55 -0.36 17.40
N SER A 59 31.71 0.22 17.65
CA SER A 59 31.82 1.57 18.20
C SER A 59 31.56 2.65 17.13
N VAL A 60 31.18 3.86 17.58
CA VAL A 60 31.03 5.04 16.69
C VAL A 60 32.34 5.32 15.94
N LYS A 61 33.48 5.17 16.58
CA LYS A 61 34.82 5.38 15.99
C LYS A 61 35.10 4.38 14.85
N GLU A 62 34.81 3.10 15.06
CA GLU A 62 34.97 2.07 14.02
C GLU A 62 34.00 2.28 12.85
N LEU A 63 32.73 2.62 13.14
CA LEU A 63 31.75 2.96 12.10
C LEU A 63 32.21 4.17 11.28
N SER A 64 32.73 5.22 11.93
CA SER A 64 33.30 6.38 11.27
C SER A 64 34.46 5.98 10.33
N ALA A 65 35.40 5.19 10.82
CA ALA A 65 36.53 4.72 10.02
C ALA A 65 36.07 3.86 8.81
N GLN A 66 35.07 3.02 8.97
CA GLN A 66 34.53 2.14 7.91
C GLN A 66 33.63 2.84 6.89
N SER A 67 33.00 3.94 7.26
CA SER A 67 32.02 4.64 6.39
C SER A 67 32.57 5.90 5.73
N GLY A 68 33.67 6.45 6.28
CA GLY A 68 34.19 7.76 5.87
C GLY A 68 33.34 8.96 6.38
N ILE A 69 32.33 8.70 7.22
CA ILE A 69 31.49 9.72 7.87
C ILE A 69 32.17 10.11 9.19
N SER A 70 32.22 11.39 9.53
CA SER A 70 32.84 11.87 10.78
C SER A 70 32.23 11.19 12.03
N GLU A 71 33.03 11.02 13.09
CA GLU A 71 32.53 10.48 14.36
C GLU A 71 31.35 11.28 14.90
N TYR A 72 31.32 12.61 14.70
CA TYR A 72 30.21 13.46 15.05
C TYR A 72 28.94 13.07 14.27
N GLY A 73 29.04 12.90 12.96
CA GLY A 73 27.88 12.54 12.11
C GLY A 73 27.33 11.15 12.47
N VAL A 74 28.21 10.16 12.65
CA VAL A 74 27.80 8.81 13.09
C VAL A 74 27.18 8.88 14.49
N GLY A 75 27.77 9.64 15.42
CA GLY A 75 27.30 9.79 16.80
C GLY A 75 25.88 10.36 16.87
N VAL A 76 25.61 11.46 16.17
CA VAL A 76 24.29 12.11 16.15
C VAL A 76 23.20 11.15 15.62
N LEU A 77 23.49 10.42 14.53
CA LEU A 77 22.55 9.44 13.97
C LEU A 77 22.35 8.25 14.93
N ALA A 78 23.42 7.77 15.56
CA ALA A 78 23.36 6.67 16.52
C ALA A 78 22.55 7.04 17.77
N GLU A 79 22.75 8.23 18.33
CA GLU A 79 21.98 8.72 19.49
C GLU A 79 20.48 8.80 19.19
N MET A 80 20.11 9.32 18.00
CA MET A 80 18.70 9.34 17.59
C MET A 80 18.14 7.92 17.44
N ALA A 81 18.89 7.02 16.83
CA ALA A 81 18.47 5.63 16.65
C ALA A 81 18.35 4.85 17.98
N LEU A 82 19.22 5.16 18.97
CA LEU A 82 19.08 4.66 20.35
C LEU A 82 17.77 5.17 20.99
N GLY A 83 17.49 6.47 20.87
CA GLY A 83 16.27 7.08 21.39
C GLY A 83 14.98 6.48 20.80
N MET A 84 15.03 6.04 19.53
CA MET A 84 13.94 5.34 18.86
C MET A 84 13.92 3.81 19.12
N GLY A 85 14.90 3.25 19.79
CA GLY A 85 15.04 1.80 20.00
C GLY A 85 15.43 1.01 18.75
N VAL A 86 15.82 1.70 17.67
CA VAL A 86 16.37 1.09 16.44
C VAL A 86 17.72 0.45 16.74
N LEU A 87 18.54 1.09 17.55
CA LEU A 87 19.79 0.58 18.10
C LEU A 87 19.69 0.34 19.60
N LYS A 88 20.61 -0.46 20.09
CA LYS A 88 20.86 -0.72 21.52
C LYS A 88 22.37 -0.64 21.79
N ILE A 89 22.73 -0.51 23.06
CA ILE A 89 24.13 -0.66 23.51
C ILE A 89 24.35 -2.13 23.85
N SER A 90 25.49 -2.70 23.40
CA SER A 90 25.84 -4.10 23.68
C SER A 90 25.99 -4.34 25.19
N SER A 91 25.30 -5.36 25.70
CA SER A 91 25.42 -5.77 27.11
C SER A 91 26.74 -6.49 27.44
N GLN A 92 27.50 -6.93 26.43
CA GLN A 92 28.78 -7.59 26.65
C GLN A 92 29.86 -6.67 27.25
N ASN A 93 29.58 -5.35 27.27
CA ASN A 93 30.44 -4.33 27.87
C ASN A 93 29.73 -3.66 29.08
N GLU A 94 29.21 -4.44 30.03
CA GLU A 94 28.45 -3.93 31.20
C GLU A 94 29.19 -2.87 32.04
N ASN A 95 30.51 -2.74 31.92
CA ASN A 95 31.28 -1.67 32.52
C ASN A 95 31.17 -0.30 31.80
N THR A 96 30.36 -0.18 30.74
CA THR A 96 30.26 1.05 29.92
C THR A 96 28.95 1.86 30.20
N ALA A 97 28.10 1.43 31.11
CA ALA A 97 26.97 2.23 31.60
C ALA A 97 27.42 3.40 32.49
N ASP A 98 28.73 3.63 32.60
CA ASP A 98 29.29 4.78 33.28
C ASP A 98 29.14 6.02 32.41
N THR A 99 28.12 6.84 32.75
CA THR A 99 27.83 8.12 32.07
C THR A 99 28.99 9.14 32.17
N SER A 100 30.05 8.83 32.94
CA SER A 100 31.25 9.64 32.99
C SER A 100 32.21 9.38 31.82
N LYS A 101 31.99 8.32 31.01
CA LYS A 101 32.81 8.02 29.83
C LYS A 101 32.29 8.78 28.61
N SER A 102 33.25 9.26 27.81
CA SER A 102 32.93 10.03 26.58
C SER A 102 32.44 9.19 25.40
N SER A 103 32.32 7.86 25.54
CA SER A 103 31.85 6.96 24.46
C SER A 103 30.56 6.26 24.80
N LEU A 104 29.66 6.15 23.79
CA LEU A 104 28.37 5.45 23.89
C LEU A 104 28.50 3.92 24.11
N GLY A 105 29.67 3.33 24.04
CA GLY A 105 29.85 1.87 23.97
C GLY A 105 29.59 1.31 22.57
N ASN A 106 29.59 -0.02 22.45
CA ASN A 106 29.32 -0.68 21.17
C ASN A 106 27.83 -0.71 20.86
N LEU A 107 27.48 -0.34 19.64
CA LEU A 107 26.14 -0.30 19.13
C LEU A 107 25.77 -1.65 18.52
N VAL A 108 24.59 -2.15 18.86
CA VAL A 108 23.99 -3.37 18.28
C VAL A 108 22.62 -3.06 17.71
N LEU A 109 22.19 -3.87 16.74
CA LEU A 109 20.87 -3.71 16.11
C LEU A 109 19.75 -4.09 17.08
N GLY A 110 18.78 -3.21 17.28
CA GLY A 110 17.53 -3.51 17.99
C GLY A 110 16.51 -4.21 17.09
N LYS A 111 15.44 -4.77 17.68
CA LYS A 111 14.37 -5.42 16.89
C LYS A 111 13.73 -4.48 15.86
N ILE A 112 13.53 -3.20 16.21
CA ILE A 112 13.01 -2.20 15.26
C ILE A 112 13.98 -2.03 14.09
N GLY A 113 15.29 -1.97 14.36
CA GLY A 113 16.32 -1.90 13.33
C GLY A 113 16.33 -3.11 12.41
N TRP A 114 16.08 -4.30 12.97
CA TRP A 114 15.94 -5.52 12.17
C TRP A 114 14.78 -5.44 11.17
N PHE A 115 13.59 -4.98 11.61
CA PHE A 115 12.46 -4.79 10.70
C PHE A 115 12.75 -3.75 9.62
N LEU A 116 13.45 -2.66 9.94
CA LEU A 116 13.87 -1.66 8.95
C LEU A 116 14.82 -2.22 7.89
N LEU A 117 15.68 -3.19 8.25
CA LEU A 117 16.65 -3.82 7.35
C LEU A 117 16.07 -5.02 6.59
N GLU A 118 15.26 -5.85 7.24
CA GLU A 118 14.96 -7.19 6.73
C GLU A 118 13.50 -7.38 6.32
N ASP A 119 12.57 -6.63 6.93
CA ASP A 119 11.15 -6.78 6.61
C ASP A 119 10.77 -6.07 5.32
N ASN A 120 10.32 -6.82 4.33
CA ASN A 120 9.95 -6.28 3.03
C ASN A 120 8.78 -5.29 3.08
N LEU A 121 7.78 -5.53 3.94
CA LEU A 121 6.65 -4.61 4.12
C LEU A 121 7.16 -3.25 4.61
N THR A 122 8.01 -3.25 5.63
CA THR A 122 8.60 -2.03 6.19
C THR A 122 9.45 -1.31 5.15
N LYS A 123 10.32 -2.03 4.42
CA LYS A 123 11.18 -1.44 3.36
C LYS A 123 10.38 -0.75 2.27
N VAL A 124 9.37 -1.43 1.75
CA VAL A 124 8.54 -0.91 0.66
C VAL A 124 7.80 0.35 1.11
N ASN A 125 7.17 0.31 2.29
CA ASN A 125 6.47 1.48 2.84
C ASN A 125 7.44 2.64 3.15
N PHE A 126 8.65 2.34 3.62
CA PHE A 126 9.67 3.35 3.94
C PHE A 126 10.16 4.06 2.67
N ASN A 127 10.46 3.31 1.60
CA ASN A 127 10.88 3.86 0.32
C ASN A 127 9.76 4.68 -0.32
N PHE A 128 8.55 4.13 -0.37
CA PHE A 128 7.38 4.82 -0.89
C PHE A 128 7.10 6.14 -0.14
N THR A 129 7.15 6.10 1.19
CA THR A 129 6.96 7.32 2.00
C THR A 129 8.02 8.37 1.66
N ASN A 130 9.31 7.98 1.59
CA ASN A 130 10.38 8.91 1.29
C ASN A 130 10.31 9.48 -0.13
N ASP A 131 10.16 8.61 -1.12
CA ASP A 131 10.35 8.98 -2.52
C ASP A 131 9.09 9.63 -3.11
N ILE A 132 7.90 9.17 -2.68
CA ILE A 132 6.61 9.65 -3.22
C ILE A 132 5.94 10.66 -2.29
N CYS A 133 5.83 10.36 -0.98
CA CYS A 133 4.92 11.11 -0.12
C CYS A 133 5.59 12.30 0.57
N TYR A 134 6.85 12.17 1.00
CA TYR A 134 7.47 13.05 1.99
C TYR A 134 7.45 14.53 1.60
N LYS A 135 7.92 14.85 0.39
CA LYS A 135 7.97 16.24 -0.09
C LYS A 135 6.57 16.81 -0.31
N GLY A 136 5.68 16.02 -0.90
CA GLY A 136 4.32 16.46 -1.20
C GLY A 136 3.46 16.65 0.04
N ALA A 137 3.73 15.93 1.15
CA ALA A 137 2.97 16.00 2.40
C ALA A 137 2.94 17.41 3.03
N PHE A 138 3.86 18.31 2.70
CA PHE A 138 3.79 19.73 3.10
C PHE A 138 2.52 20.42 2.59
N ASN A 139 1.91 19.93 1.52
CA ASN A 139 0.70 20.49 0.92
C ASN A 139 -0.59 19.79 1.40
N LEU A 140 -0.52 18.95 2.46
CA LEU A 140 -1.67 18.17 2.91
C LEU A 140 -2.87 19.03 3.31
N ILE A 141 -2.62 20.15 3.99
CA ILE A 141 -3.68 21.10 4.40
C ILE A 141 -4.42 21.66 3.18
N ASP A 142 -3.68 22.05 2.14
CA ASP A 142 -4.27 22.59 0.93
C ASP A 142 -5.01 21.51 0.14
N SER A 143 -4.47 20.29 0.11
CA SER A 143 -5.14 19.14 -0.51
C SER A 143 -6.49 18.85 0.15
N ILE A 144 -6.56 18.84 1.49
CA ILE A 144 -7.81 18.64 2.24
C ILE A 144 -8.83 19.75 1.95
N LYS A 145 -8.37 21.02 1.91
CA LYS A 145 -9.26 22.17 1.67
C LYS A 145 -9.80 22.21 0.24
N ASN A 146 -8.98 21.82 -0.72
CA ASN A 146 -9.28 21.97 -2.15
C ASN A 146 -9.86 20.69 -2.78
N GLY A 147 -9.78 19.53 -2.10
CA GLY A 147 -10.18 18.23 -2.64
C GLY A 147 -9.35 17.83 -3.88
N LYS A 148 -8.08 18.22 -3.92
CA LYS A 148 -7.13 18.00 -5.02
C LYS A 148 -5.78 17.55 -4.48
N PRO A 149 -4.99 16.79 -5.26
CA PRO A 149 -3.68 16.30 -4.82
C PRO A 149 -2.62 17.41 -4.94
N GLU A 150 -2.70 18.44 -4.10
CA GLU A 150 -1.81 19.62 -4.18
C GLU A 150 -0.34 19.25 -3.98
N GLY A 151 -0.06 18.14 -3.28
CA GLY A 151 1.30 17.61 -3.12
C GLY A 151 1.89 16.98 -4.37
N LEU A 152 1.06 16.60 -5.36
CA LEU A 152 1.53 16.05 -6.64
C LEU A 152 2.41 17.04 -7.41
N LYS A 153 2.22 18.33 -7.19
CA LYS A 153 2.98 19.42 -7.83
C LYS A 153 4.49 19.34 -7.60
N VAL A 154 4.96 18.61 -6.58
CA VAL A 154 6.41 18.40 -6.38
C VAL A 154 7.06 17.61 -7.53
N PHE A 155 6.27 16.92 -8.35
CA PHE A 155 6.72 16.20 -9.53
C PHE A 155 6.42 16.94 -10.84
N GLY A 156 5.64 18.02 -10.81
CA GLY A 156 5.26 18.85 -11.95
C GLY A 156 3.78 19.25 -11.93
N ASP A 157 3.41 20.24 -12.74
CA ASP A 157 2.08 20.86 -12.71
C ASP A 157 1.12 20.34 -13.80
N ASN A 158 1.51 19.32 -14.57
CA ASN A 158 0.80 18.92 -15.79
C ASN A 158 -0.27 17.84 -15.57
N TRP A 159 -0.43 17.33 -14.34
CA TRP A 159 -1.30 16.18 -14.07
C TRP A 159 -2.37 16.50 -13.04
N THR A 160 -3.52 15.86 -13.19
CA THR A 160 -4.62 15.96 -12.23
C THR A 160 -4.58 14.81 -11.20
N THR A 161 -3.90 13.72 -11.55
CA THR A 161 -3.69 12.55 -10.68
C THR A 161 -2.28 11.98 -10.86
N VAL A 162 -1.80 11.25 -9.86
CA VAL A 162 -0.52 10.54 -9.95
C VAL A 162 -0.52 9.49 -11.06
N TYR A 163 -1.67 8.90 -11.35
CA TYR A 163 -1.80 7.85 -12.37
C TYR A 163 -1.43 8.34 -13.77
N GLU A 164 -1.74 9.60 -14.07
CA GLU A 164 -1.32 10.26 -15.32
C GLU A 164 0.18 10.55 -15.34
N ALA A 165 0.77 10.79 -14.15
CA ALA A 165 2.18 11.12 -13.99
C ALA A 165 3.12 9.92 -14.03
N LEU A 166 2.64 8.69 -13.76
CA LEU A 166 3.47 7.50 -13.49
C LEU A 166 4.57 7.25 -14.52
N SER A 167 4.25 7.39 -15.80
CA SER A 167 5.23 7.20 -16.89
C SER A 167 6.34 8.25 -16.91
N SER A 168 6.07 9.43 -16.34
CA SER A 168 6.93 10.62 -16.36
C SER A 168 7.66 10.87 -15.04
N LEU A 169 7.36 10.09 -13.99
CA LEU A 169 8.08 10.17 -12.72
C LEU A 169 9.57 9.84 -12.92
N PRO A 170 10.48 10.46 -12.13
CA PRO A 170 11.88 10.03 -12.10
C PRO A 170 12.01 8.55 -11.74
N GLU A 171 13.05 7.89 -12.21
CA GLU A 171 13.19 6.42 -12.10
C GLU A 171 13.14 5.88 -10.66
N ARG A 172 13.67 6.61 -9.69
CA ARG A 172 13.65 6.21 -8.28
C ARG A 172 12.21 6.23 -7.73
N GLU A 173 11.50 7.32 -7.98
CA GLU A 173 10.11 7.52 -7.55
C GLU A 173 9.18 6.52 -8.25
N LYS A 174 9.36 6.33 -9.55
CA LYS A 174 8.64 5.31 -10.32
C LYS A 174 8.85 3.92 -9.75
N LYS A 175 10.11 3.53 -9.48
CA LYS A 175 10.45 2.24 -8.87
C LYS A 175 9.77 2.06 -7.53
N SER A 176 9.87 3.05 -6.62
CA SER A 176 9.28 2.97 -5.29
C SER A 176 7.76 2.89 -5.33
N TRP A 177 7.11 3.57 -6.30
CA TRP A 177 5.67 3.48 -6.49
C TRP A 177 5.23 2.09 -6.95
N PHE A 178 5.88 1.53 -7.98
CA PHE A 178 5.53 0.20 -8.49
C PHE A 178 5.88 -0.93 -7.51
N GLU A 179 6.98 -0.81 -6.75
CA GLU A 179 7.30 -1.77 -5.70
C GLU A 179 6.23 -1.79 -4.60
N PHE A 180 5.71 -0.62 -4.23
CA PHE A 180 4.60 -0.49 -3.28
C PHE A 180 3.32 -1.12 -3.83
N ASP A 181 2.90 -0.75 -5.04
CA ASP A 181 1.69 -1.25 -5.68
C ASP A 181 1.68 -2.79 -5.81
N HIS A 182 2.76 -3.34 -6.36
CA HIS A 182 2.90 -4.79 -6.55
C HIS A 182 3.07 -5.59 -5.26
N PHE A 183 3.73 -5.02 -4.26
CA PHE A 183 3.90 -5.68 -2.98
C PHE A 183 2.55 -5.96 -2.32
N TYR A 184 1.64 -5.02 -2.42
CA TYR A 184 0.34 -5.15 -1.79
C TYR A 184 -0.60 -6.10 -2.55
N SER A 185 -0.60 -6.15 -3.89
CA SER A 185 -1.60 -6.92 -4.67
C SER A 185 -1.27 -8.39 -4.86
N ASP A 186 -0.04 -8.69 -5.27
CA ASP A 186 0.28 -9.98 -5.89
C ASP A 186 0.22 -11.18 -4.92
N ALA A 187 0.51 -10.95 -3.64
CA ALA A 187 0.57 -12.00 -2.62
C ALA A 187 -0.78 -12.67 -2.31
N ALA A 188 -1.90 -12.00 -2.60
CA ALA A 188 -3.23 -12.55 -2.35
C ALA A 188 -3.80 -13.38 -3.54
N PHE A 189 -3.23 -13.26 -4.73
CA PHE A 189 -3.75 -13.93 -5.94
C PHE A 189 -3.88 -15.46 -5.83
N PRO A 190 -2.92 -16.21 -5.26
CA PRO A 190 -3.07 -17.67 -5.11
C PRO A 190 -4.28 -18.07 -4.27
N GLU A 191 -4.65 -17.27 -3.26
CA GLU A 191 -5.82 -17.52 -2.42
C GLU A 191 -7.11 -16.99 -3.06
N ALA A 192 -7.02 -15.94 -3.88
CA ALA A 192 -8.17 -15.35 -4.58
C ALA A 192 -8.67 -16.22 -5.74
N LEU A 193 -7.76 -16.85 -6.50
CA LEU A 193 -8.12 -17.65 -7.68
C LEU A 193 -9.16 -18.74 -7.38
N PRO A 194 -9.02 -19.64 -6.37
CA PRO A 194 -10.03 -20.63 -6.08
C PRO A 194 -11.38 -20.06 -5.65
N ILE A 195 -11.41 -18.85 -5.07
CA ILE A 195 -12.64 -18.15 -4.70
C ILE A 195 -13.36 -17.65 -5.95
N VAL A 196 -12.65 -16.95 -6.82
CA VAL A 196 -13.19 -16.36 -8.06
C VAL A 196 -13.62 -17.44 -9.06
N PHE A 197 -12.85 -18.53 -9.15
CA PHE A 197 -13.10 -19.63 -10.08
C PHE A 197 -14.03 -20.73 -9.55
N GLN A 198 -14.67 -20.55 -8.40
CA GLN A 198 -15.57 -21.55 -7.83
C GLN A 198 -16.67 -22.01 -8.81
N LYS A 199 -17.14 -21.10 -9.67
CA LYS A 199 -18.17 -21.35 -10.70
C LYS A 199 -17.61 -21.56 -12.11
N LYS A 200 -16.28 -21.59 -12.26
CA LYS A 200 -15.58 -21.77 -13.55
C LYS A 200 -16.02 -20.74 -14.61
N PRO A 201 -15.82 -19.43 -14.36
CA PRO A 201 -16.18 -18.39 -15.32
C PRO A 201 -15.47 -18.57 -16.65
N LYS A 202 -16.14 -18.23 -17.76
CA LYS A 202 -15.58 -18.23 -19.10
C LYS A 202 -15.17 -16.84 -19.56
N GLU A 203 -15.95 -15.83 -19.20
CA GLU A 203 -15.69 -14.42 -19.49
C GLU A 203 -15.49 -13.64 -18.19
N LEU A 204 -14.26 -13.13 -17.99
CA LEU A 204 -13.87 -12.36 -16.82
C LEU A 204 -13.45 -10.94 -17.24
N PHE A 205 -14.01 -9.92 -16.59
CA PHE A 205 -13.57 -8.53 -16.76
C PHE A 205 -12.65 -8.15 -15.60
N ASP A 206 -11.41 -7.73 -15.95
CA ASP A 206 -10.39 -7.25 -15.03
C ASP A 206 -10.34 -5.72 -15.13
N ILE A 207 -11.08 -5.03 -14.24
CA ILE A 207 -11.20 -3.57 -14.27
C ILE A 207 -10.10 -2.98 -13.37
N GLY A 208 -9.22 -2.17 -13.98
CA GLY A 208 -8.00 -1.71 -13.36
C GLY A 208 -6.90 -2.78 -13.39
N GLY A 209 -6.85 -3.58 -14.45
CA GLY A 209 -5.94 -4.73 -14.55
C GLY A 209 -4.45 -4.39 -14.66
N ASN A 210 -4.10 -3.09 -14.70
CA ASN A 210 -2.74 -2.55 -14.67
C ASN A 210 -1.83 -3.26 -15.69
N THR A 211 -0.77 -3.94 -15.24
CA THR A 211 0.19 -4.66 -16.10
C THR A 211 -0.28 -6.04 -16.57
N GLY A 212 -1.53 -6.43 -16.25
CA GLY A 212 -2.15 -7.70 -16.65
C GLY A 212 -1.76 -8.91 -15.80
N LYS A 213 -1.16 -8.71 -14.63
CA LYS A 213 -0.71 -9.81 -13.75
C LYS A 213 -1.85 -10.73 -13.32
N TRP A 214 -2.98 -10.18 -12.88
CA TRP A 214 -4.16 -10.96 -12.50
C TRP A 214 -4.70 -11.76 -13.69
N ALA A 215 -4.90 -11.11 -14.83
CA ALA A 215 -5.40 -11.75 -16.06
C ALA A 215 -4.53 -12.92 -16.49
N MET A 216 -3.20 -12.76 -16.47
CA MET A 216 -2.27 -13.85 -16.79
C MET A 216 -2.32 -14.98 -15.76
N ASN A 217 -2.52 -14.70 -14.47
CA ASN A 217 -2.70 -15.73 -13.44
C ASN A 217 -4.03 -16.48 -13.63
N CYS A 218 -5.12 -15.81 -14.01
CA CYS A 218 -6.38 -16.45 -14.40
C CYS A 218 -6.17 -17.41 -15.56
N CYS A 219 -5.48 -16.98 -16.60
CA CYS A 219 -5.18 -17.80 -17.77
C CYS A 219 -4.30 -19.03 -17.46
N ARG A 220 -3.40 -18.93 -16.47
CA ARG A 220 -2.62 -20.09 -16.00
C ARG A 220 -3.47 -21.05 -15.15
N TYR A 221 -4.38 -20.49 -14.35
CA TYR A 221 -5.24 -21.23 -13.44
C TYR A 221 -6.31 -22.04 -14.18
N ASP A 222 -6.99 -21.43 -15.12
CA ASP A 222 -8.03 -22.08 -15.95
C ASP A 222 -7.69 -21.93 -17.44
N LYS A 223 -7.71 -23.05 -18.20
CA LYS A 223 -7.35 -23.07 -19.62
C LYS A 223 -8.43 -22.48 -20.55
N ASP A 224 -9.66 -22.37 -20.06
CA ASP A 224 -10.83 -22.04 -20.87
C ASP A 224 -11.32 -20.60 -20.62
N VAL A 225 -10.81 -19.88 -19.58
CA VAL A 225 -11.19 -18.50 -19.30
C VAL A 225 -10.64 -17.55 -20.36
N HIS A 226 -11.45 -16.59 -20.77
CA HIS A 226 -11.04 -15.38 -21.49
C HIS A 226 -11.12 -14.19 -20.55
N VAL A 227 -10.11 -13.30 -20.56
CA VAL A 227 -10.06 -12.13 -19.69
C VAL A 227 -10.04 -10.86 -20.52
N SER A 228 -10.93 -9.92 -20.23
CA SER A 228 -10.92 -8.58 -20.81
C SER A 228 -10.37 -7.60 -19.79
N ILE A 229 -9.19 -7.02 -20.05
CA ILE A 229 -8.60 -5.97 -19.21
C ILE A 229 -9.17 -4.61 -19.63
N ILE A 230 -9.68 -3.86 -18.65
CA ILE A 230 -10.21 -2.51 -18.84
C ILE A 230 -9.35 -1.54 -18.02
N ASP A 231 -8.56 -0.70 -18.69
CA ASP A 231 -7.67 0.25 -18.00
C ASP A 231 -7.31 1.44 -18.92
N LEU A 232 -6.56 2.41 -18.39
CA LEU A 232 -6.03 3.54 -19.14
C LEU A 232 -5.08 3.08 -20.25
N PRO A 233 -4.96 3.83 -21.37
CA PRO A 233 -4.15 3.42 -22.53
C PRO A 233 -2.70 3.06 -22.20
N GLY A 234 -2.07 3.76 -21.23
CA GLY A 234 -0.70 3.47 -20.80
C GLY A 234 -0.57 2.07 -20.19
N GLN A 235 -1.51 1.68 -19.34
CA GLN A 235 -1.54 0.37 -18.67
C GLN A 235 -1.89 -0.76 -19.64
N THR A 236 -2.92 -0.58 -20.47
CA THR A 236 -3.32 -1.60 -21.44
C THR A 236 -2.21 -1.91 -22.45
N ASN A 237 -1.42 -0.92 -22.87
CA ASN A 237 -0.27 -1.14 -23.75
C ASN A 237 0.80 -2.04 -23.09
N VAL A 238 1.09 -1.83 -21.81
CA VAL A 238 2.02 -2.65 -21.04
C VAL A 238 1.45 -4.06 -20.83
N ALA A 239 0.17 -4.16 -20.46
CA ALA A 239 -0.51 -5.43 -20.26
C ALA A 239 -0.54 -6.27 -21.56
N GLU A 240 -0.77 -5.64 -22.72
CA GLU A 240 -0.75 -6.31 -24.02
C GLU A 240 0.64 -6.90 -24.34
N GLN A 241 1.69 -6.12 -24.10
CA GLN A 241 3.06 -6.61 -24.28
C GLN A 241 3.36 -7.80 -23.36
N ASN A 242 3.02 -7.69 -22.07
CA ASN A 242 3.22 -8.76 -21.09
C ASN A 242 2.40 -10.03 -21.45
N ALA A 243 1.16 -9.88 -21.88
CA ALA A 243 0.31 -10.99 -22.31
C ALA A 243 0.88 -11.72 -23.54
N LYS A 244 1.43 -10.97 -24.48
CA LYS A 244 2.10 -11.51 -25.68
C LYS A 244 3.37 -12.29 -25.29
N GLU A 245 4.21 -11.72 -24.44
CA GLU A 245 5.43 -12.38 -23.95
C GLU A 245 5.13 -13.67 -23.17
N ALA A 246 4.02 -13.67 -22.42
CA ALA A 246 3.55 -14.83 -21.66
C ALA A 246 2.77 -15.86 -22.52
N GLY A 247 2.49 -15.58 -23.80
CA GLY A 247 1.77 -16.48 -24.72
C GLY A 247 0.24 -16.47 -24.54
N PHE A 248 -0.33 -15.44 -23.93
CA PHE A 248 -1.78 -15.33 -23.66
C PHE A 248 -2.52 -14.35 -24.59
N GLN A 249 -1.91 -13.85 -25.66
CA GLN A 249 -2.48 -12.85 -26.57
C GLN A 249 -3.83 -13.26 -27.19
N ASN A 250 -4.14 -14.56 -27.26
CA ASN A 250 -5.42 -15.06 -27.78
C ASN A 250 -6.49 -15.27 -26.71
N ARG A 251 -6.16 -15.01 -25.43
CA ARG A 251 -7.03 -15.25 -24.29
C ARG A 251 -7.22 -14.01 -23.41
N ILE A 252 -6.53 -12.94 -23.74
CA ILE A 252 -6.64 -11.66 -23.06
C ILE A 252 -6.94 -10.60 -24.11
N SER A 253 -8.01 -9.85 -23.90
CA SER A 253 -8.40 -8.69 -24.71
C SER A 253 -8.28 -7.40 -23.89
N PHE A 254 -8.25 -6.25 -24.56
CA PHE A 254 -7.97 -4.97 -23.95
C PHE A 254 -9.00 -3.92 -24.36
N VAL A 255 -9.53 -3.20 -23.38
CA VAL A 255 -10.40 -2.02 -23.55
C VAL A 255 -9.69 -0.82 -22.94
N SER A 256 -9.08 -0.01 -23.81
CA SER A 256 -8.36 1.20 -23.37
C SER A 256 -9.34 2.35 -23.15
N GLY A 257 -9.37 2.90 -21.94
CA GLY A 257 -10.19 4.05 -21.62
C GLY A 257 -10.32 4.32 -20.13
N ASN A 258 -10.73 5.53 -19.80
CA ASN A 258 -11.07 5.89 -18.43
C ASN A 258 -12.46 5.36 -18.10
N VAL A 259 -12.58 4.51 -17.10
CA VAL A 259 -13.86 3.91 -16.68
C VAL A 259 -14.91 4.96 -16.23
N LEU A 260 -14.45 6.13 -15.80
CA LEU A 260 -15.33 7.27 -15.46
C LEU A 260 -15.86 8.00 -16.68
N ASP A 261 -15.24 7.86 -17.86
CA ASP A 261 -15.70 8.48 -19.09
C ASP A 261 -16.94 7.72 -19.61
N VAL A 262 -18.01 8.44 -19.91
CA VAL A 262 -19.25 7.89 -20.45
C VAL A 262 -19.05 7.22 -21.82
N ASN A 263 -18.03 7.63 -22.57
CA ASN A 263 -17.70 7.08 -23.88
C ASN A 263 -16.92 5.76 -23.81
N THR A 264 -16.30 5.44 -22.69
CA THR A 264 -15.63 4.14 -22.50
C THR A 264 -16.70 3.07 -22.33
N LYS A 265 -16.94 2.27 -23.35
CA LYS A 265 -17.92 1.17 -23.31
C LYS A 265 -17.28 -0.05 -22.66
N LEU A 266 -17.94 -0.61 -21.66
CA LEU A 266 -17.59 -1.92 -21.11
C LEU A 266 -18.05 -3.01 -22.06
N PRO A 267 -17.34 -4.15 -22.16
CA PRO A 267 -17.87 -5.34 -22.83
C PRO A 267 -19.16 -5.82 -22.14
N GLU A 268 -19.87 -6.74 -22.77
CA GLU A 268 -21.10 -7.31 -22.24
C GLU A 268 -20.90 -8.80 -21.92
N ASN A 269 -21.78 -9.38 -21.10
CA ASN A 269 -21.84 -10.82 -20.83
C ASN A 269 -20.66 -11.38 -20.02
N ALA A 270 -20.15 -10.65 -19.03
CA ALA A 270 -19.21 -11.20 -18.06
C ALA A 270 -19.88 -12.20 -17.13
N ASP A 271 -19.21 -13.33 -16.88
CA ASP A 271 -19.54 -14.22 -15.75
C ASP A 271 -19.03 -13.64 -14.43
N VAL A 272 -17.90 -12.95 -14.50
CA VAL A 272 -17.21 -12.33 -13.37
C VAL A 272 -16.68 -10.96 -13.75
N VAL A 273 -16.88 -9.98 -12.86
CA VAL A 273 -16.13 -8.72 -12.85
C VAL A 273 -15.21 -8.73 -11.64
N TRP A 274 -13.94 -8.47 -11.88
CA TRP A 274 -12.89 -8.39 -10.88
C TRP A 274 -12.35 -6.96 -10.79
N MET A 275 -12.21 -6.47 -9.57
CA MET A 275 -11.57 -5.19 -9.23
C MET A 275 -10.67 -5.43 -8.01
N SER A 276 -9.38 -5.12 -8.14
CA SER A 276 -8.40 -5.31 -7.08
C SER A 276 -7.53 -4.07 -6.93
N GLN A 277 -7.46 -3.51 -5.72
CA GLN A 277 -6.78 -2.23 -5.46
C GLN A 277 -7.14 -1.16 -6.50
N PHE A 278 -8.41 -1.10 -6.80
CA PHE A 278 -8.94 -0.24 -7.83
C PHE A 278 -9.94 0.77 -7.27
N LEU A 279 -10.84 0.35 -6.41
CA LEU A 279 -11.89 1.22 -5.88
C LEU A 279 -11.34 2.23 -4.85
N ASP A 280 -10.25 1.93 -4.18
CA ASP A 280 -9.52 2.84 -3.30
C ASP A 280 -8.91 4.05 -4.05
N CYS A 281 -8.81 3.96 -5.38
CA CYS A 281 -8.39 5.06 -6.26
C CYS A 281 -9.50 6.09 -6.53
N PHE A 282 -10.73 5.88 -6.06
CA PHE A 282 -11.90 6.71 -6.39
C PHE A 282 -12.66 7.15 -5.15
N SER A 283 -13.29 8.33 -5.21
CA SER A 283 -14.24 8.76 -4.17
C SER A 283 -15.48 7.85 -4.16
N LEU A 284 -16.18 7.78 -3.03
CA LEU A 284 -17.42 6.98 -2.91
C LEU A 284 -18.45 7.31 -3.99
N HIS A 285 -18.53 8.58 -4.41
CA HIS A 285 -19.40 9.01 -5.52
C HIS A 285 -18.95 8.43 -6.86
N GLN A 286 -17.65 8.45 -7.14
CA GLN A 286 -17.08 7.86 -8.36
C GLN A 286 -17.23 6.33 -8.35
N ILE A 287 -17.01 5.67 -7.20
CA ILE A 287 -17.27 4.23 -7.02
C ILE A 287 -18.69 3.88 -7.41
N THR A 288 -19.69 4.64 -6.89
CA THR A 288 -21.10 4.41 -7.25
C THR A 288 -21.34 4.60 -8.75
N LYS A 289 -20.71 5.60 -9.39
CA LYS A 289 -20.82 5.79 -10.86
C LYS A 289 -20.22 4.62 -11.65
N ILE A 290 -19.02 4.18 -11.30
CA ILE A 290 -18.34 3.04 -11.93
C ILE A 290 -19.21 1.80 -11.82
N LEU A 291 -19.71 1.51 -10.62
CA LEU A 291 -20.52 0.33 -10.37
C LEU A 291 -21.90 0.42 -11.02
N THR A 292 -22.51 1.61 -11.16
CA THR A 292 -23.72 1.80 -11.96
C THR A 292 -23.47 1.48 -13.44
N LYS A 293 -22.32 1.86 -13.96
CA LYS A 293 -21.92 1.51 -15.33
C LYS A 293 -21.73 0.00 -15.50
N ILE A 294 -21.06 -0.66 -14.55
CA ILE A 294 -20.92 -2.12 -14.51
C ILE A 294 -22.29 -2.79 -14.41
N TYR A 295 -23.18 -2.27 -13.54
CA TYR A 295 -24.56 -2.78 -13.40
C TYR A 295 -25.29 -2.85 -14.75
N ASN A 296 -25.11 -1.86 -15.61
CA ASN A 296 -25.76 -1.81 -16.91
C ASN A 296 -25.12 -2.72 -17.99
N SER A 297 -23.90 -3.22 -17.76
CA SER A 297 -23.15 -4.05 -18.72
C SER A 297 -23.16 -5.54 -18.41
N VAL A 298 -23.61 -5.97 -17.23
CA VAL A 298 -23.62 -7.37 -16.80
C VAL A 298 -25.05 -7.88 -16.59
N ASP A 299 -25.24 -9.19 -16.54
CA ASP A 299 -26.53 -9.81 -16.22
C ASP A 299 -26.70 -10.14 -14.71
N GLU A 300 -27.82 -10.80 -14.34
CA GLU A 300 -28.14 -11.14 -12.95
C GLU A 300 -27.23 -12.22 -12.35
N ASN A 301 -26.58 -13.04 -13.18
CA ASN A 301 -25.77 -14.18 -12.77
C ASN A 301 -24.31 -13.79 -12.56
N CYS A 302 -23.91 -12.62 -13.03
CA CYS A 302 -22.55 -12.13 -12.90
C CYS A 302 -22.15 -11.92 -11.44
N ASP A 303 -21.01 -12.51 -11.04
CA ASP A 303 -20.41 -12.25 -9.75
C ASP A 303 -19.47 -11.04 -9.84
N ILE A 304 -19.61 -10.08 -8.94
CA ILE A 304 -18.77 -8.90 -8.84
C ILE A 304 -17.82 -9.10 -7.65
N PHE A 305 -16.55 -9.32 -7.91
CA PHE A 305 -15.53 -9.45 -6.87
C PHE A 305 -14.73 -8.17 -6.72
N VAL A 306 -14.62 -7.71 -5.48
CA VAL A 306 -13.79 -6.57 -5.09
C VAL A 306 -12.77 -7.04 -4.07
N MET A 307 -11.48 -6.89 -4.38
CA MET A 307 -10.39 -7.21 -3.46
C MET A 307 -9.68 -5.92 -3.03
N GLU A 308 -9.85 -5.56 -1.76
CA GLU A 308 -9.30 -4.33 -1.17
C GLU A 308 -8.67 -4.58 0.21
N PRO A 309 -7.61 -3.85 0.57
CA PRO A 309 -7.06 -3.87 1.91
C PRO A 309 -7.87 -2.92 2.81
N LEU A 310 -8.95 -3.42 3.41
CA LEU A 310 -9.81 -2.64 4.29
C LEU A 310 -9.14 -2.44 5.65
N TRP A 311 -8.92 -1.18 6.08
CA TRP A 311 -8.12 -0.91 7.27
C TRP A 311 -8.78 -1.38 8.59
N ASP A 312 -10.10 -1.46 8.65
CA ASP A 312 -10.85 -1.97 9.81
C ASP A 312 -10.96 -3.50 9.86
N MET A 313 -10.47 -4.18 8.81
CA MET A 313 -10.46 -5.65 8.68
C MET A 313 -9.05 -6.24 8.87
N GLN A 314 -8.06 -5.41 9.17
CA GLN A 314 -6.68 -5.86 9.37
C GLN A 314 -6.52 -6.65 10.65
N LYS A 315 -5.61 -7.64 10.64
CA LYS A 315 -5.35 -8.51 11.78
C LYS A 315 -4.59 -7.81 12.91
N PHE A 316 -3.66 -6.92 12.54
CA PHE A 316 -2.80 -6.23 13.50
C PHE A 316 -2.95 -4.71 13.38
N PRO A 317 -2.77 -3.96 14.49
CA PRO A 317 -2.86 -2.51 14.48
C PRO A 317 -1.86 -1.81 13.54
N ALA A 318 -0.69 -2.41 13.34
CA ALA A 318 0.36 -1.83 12.48
C ALA A 318 -0.08 -1.75 11.02
N GLU A 319 -0.75 -2.80 10.50
CA GLU A 319 -1.27 -2.81 9.14
C GLU A 319 -2.43 -1.83 8.98
N SER A 320 -3.34 -1.75 9.97
CA SER A 320 -4.39 -0.73 9.98
C SER A 320 -3.81 0.68 9.92
N TYR A 321 -2.76 0.94 10.71
CA TYR A 321 -2.07 2.23 10.74
C TYR A 321 -1.41 2.55 9.38
N ALA A 322 -0.75 1.58 8.75
CA ALA A 322 -0.13 1.76 7.44
C ALA A 322 -1.17 2.14 6.38
N LEU A 323 -2.34 1.48 6.36
CA LEU A 323 -3.43 1.80 5.45
C LEU A 323 -4.05 3.18 5.73
N GLN A 324 -4.22 3.55 7.01
CA GLN A 324 -4.66 4.90 7.39
C GLN A 324 -3.67 5.97 6.93
N ALA A 325 -2.37 5.72 7.06
CA ALA A 325 -1.33 6.61 6.54
C ALA A 325 -1.36 6.69 5.01
N THR A 326 -1.58 5.56 4.31
CA THR A 326 -1.75 5.53 2.86
C THR A 326 -2.95 6.37 2.39
N SER A 327 -4.01 6.49 3.20
CA SER A 327 -5.12 7.41 2.91
C SER A 327 -4.67 8.87 2.74
N LEU A 328 -3.63 9.28 3.46
CA LEU A 328 -3.05 10.63 3.33
C LEU A 328 -2.29 10.79 2.01
N TYR A 329 -1.67 9.71 1.51
CA TYR A 329 -1.09 9.70 0.17
C TYR A 329 -2.17 9.90 -0.90
N PHE A 330 -3.28 9.17 -0.84
CA PHE A 330 -4.39 9.36 -1.79
C PHE A 330 -4.89 10.80 -1.78
N THR A 331 -5.04 11.39 -0.60
CA THR A 331 -5.49 12.76 -0.43
C THR A 331 -4.48 13.77 -0.97
N CYS A 332 -3.20 13.60 -0.68
CA CYS A 332 -2.18 14.63 -0.93
C CYS A 332 -1.51 14.51 -2.29
N ILE A 333 -1.30 13.28 -2.78
CA ILE A 333 -0.48 13.00 -3.95
C ILE A 333 -1.29 12.33 -5.07
N ALA A 334 -2.12 11.32 -4.75
CA ALA A 334 -2.71 10.48 -5.79
C ALA A 334 -3.82 11.18 -6.58
N ASN A 335 -4.90 11.62 -5.90
CA ASN A 335 -6.08 12.16 -6.59
C ASN A 335 -6.88 13.20 -5.77
N GLY A 336 -6.62 13.34 -4.47
CA GLY A 336 -7.22 14.37 -3.61
C GLY A 336 -8.57 14.01 -2.99
N ASN A 337 -9.20 12.88 -3.35
CA ASN A 337 -10.58 12.59 -2.96
C ASN A 337 -10.90 11.11 -2.67
N SER A 338 -9.91 10.26 -2.63
CA SER A 338 -10.06 8.85 -2.25
C SER A 338 -9.25 8.49 -1.01
N LYS A 339 -9.39 7.26 -0.54
CA LYS A 339 -8.70 6.76 0.66
C LYS A 339 -8.78 5.24 0.74
N MET A 340 -8.02 4.63 1.63
CA MET A 340 -8.27 3.27 2.10
C MET A 340 -9.60 3.25 2.86
N TYR A 341 -10.57 2.46 2.38
CA TYR A 341 -11.92 2.45 2.91
C TYR A 341 -12.09 1.47 4.07
N ARG A 342 -13.13 1.69 4.87
CA ARG A 342 -13.67 0.69 5.79
C ARG A 342 -14.63 -0.24 5.06
N PHE A 343 -14.76 -1.45 5.60
CA PHE A 343 -15.70 -2.45 5.08
C PHE A 343 -17.11 -1.87 4.85
N GLY A 344 -17.69 -1.25 5.89
CA GLY A 344 -19.05 -0.71 5.79
C GLY A 344 -19.20 0.44 4.77
N GLU A 345 -18.20 1.32 4.66
CA GLU A 345 -18.22 2.43 3.69
C GLU A 345 -18.22 1.92 2.25
N LEU A 346 -17.35 0.95 1.96
CA LEU A 346 -17.23 0.37 0.63
C LEU A 346 -18.47 -0.44 0.26
N VAL A 347 -18.96 -1.29 1.16
CA VAL A 347 -20.19 -2.08 0.96
C VAL A 347 -21.39 -1.15 0.67
N GLU A 348 -21.58 -0.10 1.47
CA GLU A 348 -22.67 0.85 1.28
C GLU A 348 -22.61 1.55 -0.10
N ALA A 349 -21.41 1.94 -0.55
CA ALA A 349 -21.23 2.56 -1.87
C ALA A 349 -21.59 1.59 -3.02
N ILE A 350 -21.21 0.32 -2.90
CA ILE A 350 -21.50 -0.73 -3.87
C ILE A 350 -23.00 -1.05 -3.86
N GLU A 351 -23.61 -1.12 -2.69
CA GLU A 351 -25.05 -1.38 -2.55
C GLU A 351 -25.93 -0.26 -3.10
N LYS A 352 -25.48 1.01 -3.03
CA LYS A 352 -26.13 2.16 -3.67
C LYS A 352 -26.15 2.05 -5.20
N ALA A 353 -25.20 1.35 -5.79
CA ALA A 353 -25.17 1.10 -7.24
C ALA A 353 -26.08 -0.05 -7.70
N GLY A 354 -26.84 -0.68 -6.80
CA GLY A 354 -27.81 -1.73 -7.11
C GLY A 354 -27.32 -3.16 -6.90
N PHE A 355 -26.17 -3.35 -6.26
CA PHE A 355 -25.67 -4.67 -5.88
C PHE A 355 -26.01 -5.03 -4.44
N SER A 356 -25.89 -6.30 -4.08
CA SER A 356 -25.98 -6.80 -2.71
C SER A 356 -24.79 -7.68 -2.41
N LEU A 357 -24.21 -7.53 -1.22
CA LEU A 357 -23.13 -8.40 -0.73
C LEU A 357 -23.67 -9.82 -0.54
N VAL A 358 -23.02 -10.79 -1.18
CA VAL A 358 -23.33 -12.23 -1.11
C VAL A 358 -22.41 -12.93 -0.13
N GLN A 359 -21.10 -12.65 -0.23
CA GLN A 359 -20.08 -13.31 0.55
C GLN A 359 -18.88 -12.39 0.76
N SER A 360 -18.15 -12.60 1.84
CA SER A 360 -16.87 -11.94 2.10
C SER A 360 -15.84 -12.93 2.61
N HIS A 361 -14.60 -12.76 2.18
CA HIS A 361 -13.42 -13.50 2.65
C HIS A 361 -12.41 -12.48 3.14
N HIS A 362 -11.75 -12.76 4.26
CA HIS A 362 -10.85 -11.83 4.92
C HIS A 362 -9.53 -12.52 5.25
N ASN A 363 -8.50 -11.71 5.52
CA ASN A 363 -7.15 -12.16 5.87
C ASN A 363 -6.45 -12.97 4.76
N LEU A 364 -6.62 -12.56 3.52
CA LEU A 364 -5.99 -13.20 2.36
C LEU A 364 -4.59 -12.62 2.12
N GLY A 365 -3.67 -13.51 1.80
CA GLY A 365 -2.27 -13.14 1.57
C GLY A 365 -1.56 -12.58 2.80
N ALA A 366 -0.32 -12.15 2.61
CA ALA A 366 0.50 -11.60 3.70
C ALA A 366 -0.01 -10.25 4.22
N ASN A 367 -0.81 -9.53 3.41
CA ASN A 367 -1.28 -8.16 3.70
C ASN A 367 -2.77 -8.11 4.08
N PHE A 368 -3.35 -9.24 4.46
CA PHE A 368 -4.70 -9.36 5.01
C PHE A 368 -5.79 -8.70 4.16
N TYR A 369 -5.79 -8.99 2.85
CA TYR A 369 -6.83 -8.54 1.93
C TYR A 369 -8.20 -9.09 2.27
N SER A 370 -9.22 -8.36 1.84
CA SER A 370 -10.61 -8.81 1.85
C SER A 370 -11.13 -8.94 0.43
N ILE A 371 -11.75 -10.07 0.11
CA ILE A 371 -12.54 -10.26 -1.12
C ILE A 371 -14.00 -10.16 -0.76
N LEU A 372 -14.71 -9.27 -1.42
CA LEU A 372 -16.14 -9.05 -1.29
C LEU A 372 -16.82 -9.50 -2.58
N ASN A 373 -17.76 -10.43 -2.51
CA ASN A 373 -18.55 -10.88 -3.65
C ASN A 373 -19.94 -10.27 -3.59
N PHE A 374 -20.34 -9.60 -4.68
CA PHE A 374 -21.62 -8.98 -4.85
C PHE A 374 -22.35 -9.54 -6.07
N ARG A 375 -23.68 -9.39 -6.09
CA ARG A 375 -24.55 -9.63 -7.24
C ARG A 375 -25.57 -8.53 -7.36
N LYS A 376 -26.20 -8.41 -8.53
CA LYS A 376 -27.34 -7.52 -8.71
C LYS A 376 -28.44 -7.81 -7.68
N LYS A 377 -29.02 -6.75 -7.13
CA LYS A 377 -30.23 -6.88 -6.29
C LYS A 377 -31.36 -7.44 -7.13
N VAL A 378 -31.91 -8.57 -6.73
CA VAL A 378 -33.14 -9.10 -7.30
C VAL A 378 -34.27 -8.27 -6.69
N ASN A 379 -34.91 -7.42 -7.49
CA ASN A 379 -36.16 -6.77 -7.09
C ASN A 379 -37.21 -7.87 -6.91
N LYS A 380 -37.58 -8.15 -5.65
CA LYS A 380 -38.70 -9.04 -5.33
C LYS A 380 -40.01 -8.33 -5.57
#